data_70bac70e1e63fa07d1bc492c01b1d501
#
_entry.id   70bac70e1e63fa07d1bc492c01b1d501
#
_cell.length_a   1.000
_cell.length_b   1.000
_cell.length_c   1.000
_cell.angle_alpha   90.00
_cell.angle_beta   90.00
_cell.angle_gamma   90.00
#
_symmetry.space_group_name_H-M   'P 1'
#
loop_
_entity.id
_entity.type
_entity.pdbx_description
1 polymer ?
#
loop_
_entity_poly.entity_id
_entity_poly.type
_entity_poly.pdbx_seq_one_letter_code
_entity_poly.pdbx_strand_id
1 'polypeptide(L)'
;MTTMTRRMASATAVALLFAALPAVAQAPQVVRVRATIESVNGSVLDVKTKEGTAYKIRLADNAPVNQIVKAALSDIKDGSYIAVTAMPQPDGSQKAVAIYIFPPNVHPGEGFGPWDFMPGSTMTNATVASQVTGTDGQILTVKYKDGEKKVIVQQNAEITTAKKASVGDLKAGQKIFIFAAKKQADGTLEAPNVSFGDYGVWR
;
A
#
# COMPACT_ATOMS: atom_id res chain seq x y z
N MET A 1 -8.29 88.16 -34.15
CA MET A 1 -7.97 87.69 -32.77
C MET A 1 -8.45 86.25 -32.70
N THR A 2 -7.47 85.32 -32.84
CA THR A 2 -7.79 83.89 -32.96
C THR A 2 -7.12 83.20 -31.76
N THR A 3 -7.89 82.70 -30.88
CA THR A 3 -7.47 81.97 -29.67
C THR A 3 -7.26 80.49 -30.00
N MET A 4 -6.04 80.05 -29.81
CA MET A 4 -5.58 78.72 -30.07
C MET A 4 -5.71 77.84 -28.81
N THR A 5 -6.66 76.91 -28.78
CA THR A 5 -6.91 75.99 -27.64
C THR A 5 -6.01 74.79 -27.74
N ARG A 6 -5.05 74.61 -26.81
CA ARG A 6 -4.18 73.45 -26.64
C ARG A 6 -4.99 72.30 -25.99
N ARG A 7 -5.16 71.20 -26.68
CA ARG A 7 -5.65 69.93 -26.13
C ARG A 7 -4.51 69.15 -25.52
N MET A 8 -4.50 68.99 -24.19
CA MET A 8 -3.61 68.02 -23.47
C MET A 8 -4.19 66.64 -23.60
N ALA A 9 -3.43 65.71 -24.20
CA ALA A 9 -3.73 64.31 -24.23
C ALA A 9 -3.08 63.65 -22.99
N SER A 10 -3.88 63.18 -22.05
CA SER A 10 -3.43 62.38 -20.91
C SER A 10 -3.33 60.92 -21.35
N ALA A 11 -2.13 60.37 -21.39
CA ALA A 11 -1.88 58.95 -21.59
C ALA A 11 -1.93 58.23 -20.24
N THR A 12 -2.99 57.45 -20.05
CA THR A 12 -3.15 56.60 -18.85
C THR A 12 -2.40 55.27 -19.12
N ALA A 13 -1.26 55.09 -18.45
CA ALA A 13 -0.52 53.81 -18.46
C ALA A 13 -1.20 52.82 -17.52
N VAL A 14 -1.81 51.77 -18.05
CA VAL A 14 -2.32 50.63 -17.30
C VAL A 14 -1.18 49.67 -17.00
N ALA A 15 -0.71 49.66 -15.77
CA ALA A 15 0.27 48.68 -15.27
C ALA A 15 -0.47 47.36 -14.96
N LEU A 16 -0.27 46.33 -15.79
CA LEU A 16 -0.71 44.96 -15.52
C LEU A 16 0.20 44.34 -14.46
N LEU A 17 -0.29 44.26 -13.22
CA LEU A 17 0.34 43.43 -12.17
C LEU A 17 0.03 41.95 -12.47
N PHE A 18 1.00 41.23 -12.99
CA PHE A 18 0.99 39.78 -12.99
C PHE A 18 1.18 39.28 -11.56
N ALA A 19 0.08 38.91 -10.88
CA ALA A 19 0.13 38.16 -9.62
C ALA A 19 0.65 36.75 -9.91
N ALA A 20 1.90 36.45 -9.54
CA ALA A 20 2.44 35.10 -9.54
C ALA A 20 1.68 34.27 -8.49
N LEU A 21 0.77 33.40 -8.95
CA LEU A 21 0.12 32.41 -8.09
C LEU A 21 1.19 31.46 -7.58
N PRO A 22 1.27 31.19 -6.26
CA PRO A 22 2.19 30.17 -5.74
C PRO A 22 1.81 28.83 -6.36
N ALA A 23 2.78 28.15 -6.99
CA ALA A 23 2.63 26.77 -7.43
C ALA A 23 2.41 25.90 -6.19
N VAL A 24 1.19 25.45 -5.96
CA VAL A 24 0.90 24.46 -4.93
C VAL A 24 1.57 23.16 -5.39
N ALA A 25 2.68 22.79 -4.75
CA ALA A 25 3.33 21.50 -4.98
C ALA A 25 2.31 20.41 -4.64
N GLN A 26 1.84 19.68 -5.66
CA GLN A 26 0.98 18.52 -5.44
C GLN A 26 1.74 17.50 -4.60
N ALA A 27 1.12 17.03 -3.51
CA ALA A 27 1.65 15.92 -2.73
C ALA A 27 1.95 14.74 -3.67
N PRO A 28 3.08 14.03 -3.48
CA PRO A 28 3.46 12.92 -4.35
C PRO A 28 2.34 11.89 -4.39
N GLN A 29 1.87 11.56 -5.59
CA GLN A 29 0.87 10.53 -5.79
C GLN A 29 1.48 9.17 -5.42
N VAL A 30 0.86 8.53 -4.44
CA VAL A 30 1.26 7.19 -3.98
C VAL A 30 0.33 6.16 -4.60
N VAL A 31 0.90 5.13 -5.20
CA VAL A 31 0.15 4.03 -5.81
C VAL A 31 0.53 2.69 -5.19
N ARG A 32 -0.47 1.85 -5.02
CA ARG A 32 -0.27 0.45 -4.64
C ARG A 32 -0.10 -0.36 -5.91
N VAL A 33 0.94 -1.21 -5.96
CA VAL A 33 1.24 -2.02 -7.13
C VAL A 33 1.15 -3.51 -6.79
N ARG A 34 0.31 -4.22 -7.54
CA ARG A 34 0.29 -5.69 -7.64
C ARG A 34 0.59 -6.04 -9.09
N ALA A 35 1.73 -6.69 -9.33
CA ALA A 35 2.20 -6.92 -10.69
C ALA A 35 3.08 -8.16 -10.78
N THR A 36 3.33 -8.61 -12.00
CA THR A 36 4.32 -9.64 -12.31
C THR A 36 5.56 -8.96 -12.89
N ILE A 37 6.74 -9.37 -12.45
CA ILE A 37 8.03 -8.90 -12.98
C ILE A 37 8.18 -9.44 -14.41
N GLU A 38 8.42 -8.57 -15.38
CA GLU A 38 8.79 -8.92 -16.74
C GLU A 38 10.32 -8.96 -16.91
N SER A 39 11.03 -8.00 -16.31
CA SER A 39 12.49 -7.96 -16.30
C SER A 39 13.05 -7.29 -15.05
N VAL A 40 14.31 -7.60 -14.72
CA VAL A 40 15.08 -7.03 -13.61
C VAL A 40 16.40 -6.51 -14.14
N ASN A 41 16.66 -5.22 -13.96
CA ASN A 41 17.89 -4.54 -14.35
C ASN A 41 18.47 -3.78 -13.16
N GLY A 42 19.26 -4.46 -12.34
CA GLY A 42 19.76 -3.91 -11.07
C GLY A 42 18.59 -3.57 -10.14
N SER A 43 18.44 -2.31 -9.74
CA SER A 43 17.33 -1.82 -8.90
C SER A 43 16.09 -1.42 -9.71
N VAL A 44 16.07 -1.64 -11.02
CA VAL A 44 14.93 -1.27 -11.87
C VAL A 44 14.19 -2.53 -12.30
N LEU A 45 12.87 -2.53 -12.06
CA LEU A 45 11.95 -3.60 -12.43
C LEU A 45 11.00 -3.10 -13.53
N ASP A 46 10.90 -3.83 -14.63
CA ASP A 46 9.77 -3.69 -15.54
C ASP A 46 8.72 -4.70 -15.11
N VAL A 47 7.50 -4.23 -14.89
CA VAL A 47 6.43 -5.05 -14.32
C VAL A 47 5.12 -4.82 -15.05
N LYS A 48 4.22 -5.80 -14.99
CA LYS A 48 2.90 -5.72 -15.60
C LYS A 48 1.81 -6.14 -14.61
N THR A 49 0.79 -5.30 -14.45
CA THR A 49 -0.36 -5.63 -13.60
C THR A 49 -1.26 -6.68 -14.27
N LYS A 50 -2.19 -7.24 -13.50
CA LYS A 50 -3.17 -8.20 -14.02
C LYS A 50 -4.06 -7.58 -15.10
N GLU A 51 -4.33 -6.29 -15.03
CA GLU A 51 -5.11 -5.50 -16.00
C GLU A 51 -4.29 -5.15 -17.25
N GLY A 52 -3.00 -5.52 -17.30
CA GLY A 52 -2.12 -5.28 -18.44
C GLY A 52 -1.34 -3.97 -18.40
N THR A 53 -1.49 -3.16 -17.34
CA THR A 53 -0.73 -1.91 -17.20
C THR A 53 0.74 -2.20 -16.92
N ALA A 54 1.63 -1.64 -17.75
CA ALA A 54 3.06 -1.75 -17.55
C ALA A 54 3.58 -0.57 -16.69
N TYR A 55 4.48 -0.89 -15.76
CA TYR A 55 5.21 0.10 -14.97
C TYR A 55 6.70 -0.19 -15.00
N LYS A 56 7.49 0.88 -15.01
CA LYS A 56 8.91 0.83 -14.68
C LYS A 56 9.08 1.31 -13.25
N ILE A 57 9.62 0.43 -12.40
CA ILE A 57 9.74 0.67 -10.96
C ILE A 57 11.22 0.71 -10.59
N ARG A 58 11.65 1.79 -9.98
CA ARG A 58 12.97 1.91 -9.35
C ARG A 58 12.84 1.64 -7.86
N LEU A 59 13.57 0.68 -7.37
CA LEU A 59 13.73 0.47 -5.93
C LEU A 59 14.60 1.59 -5.37
N ALA A 60 14.19 2.19 -4.26
CA ALA A 60 15.00 3.15 -3.53
C ALA A 60 16.31 2.51 -3.05
N ASP A 61 17.32 3.34 -2.79
CA ASP A 61 18.59 2.84 -2.26
C ASP A 61 18.36 2.09 -0.94
N ASN A 62 18.93 0.88 -0.86
CA ASN A 62 18.75 -0.04 0.28
C ASN A 62 17.28 -0.43 0.58
N ALA A 63 16.39 -0.35 -0.40
CA ALA A 63 15.00 -0.75 -0.24
C ALA A 63 14.90 -2.18 0.28
N PRO A 64 14.18 -2.43 1.38
CA PRO A 64 13.94 -3.79 1.85
C PRO A 64 13.25 -4.64 0.79
N VAL A 65 13.80 -5.82 0.55
CA VAL A 65 13.20 -6.85 -0.30
C VAL A 65 12.78 -7.99 0.60
N ASN A 66 11.52 -8.41 0.49
CA ASN A 66 10.95 -9.46 1.32
C ASN A 66 10.36 -10.56 0.45
N GLN A 67 10.68 -11.80 0.76
CA GLN A 67 10.01 -12.96 0.21
C GLN A 67 8.82 -13.33 1.09
N ILE A 68 7.63 -13.37 0.53
CA ILE A 68 6.44 -13.85 1.21
C ILE A 68 6.44 -15.37 1.18
N VAL A 69 6.31 -15.99 2.34
CA VAL A 69 6.33 -17.43 2.51
C VAL A 69 5.13 -17.89 3.33
N LYS A 70 4.72 -19.14 3.17
CA LYS A 70 3.68 -19.75 4.01
C LYS A 70 4.11 -19.80 5.46
N ALA A 71 3.14 -19.57 6.34
CA ALA A 71 3.24 -19.76 7.77
C ALA A 71 2.10 -20.66 8.26
N ALA A 72 2.23 -21.20 9.45
CA ALA A 72 1.20 -22.01 10.06
C ALA A 72 0.34 -21.17 11.01
N LEU A 73 -0.88 -21.63 11.30
CA LEU A 73 -1.73 -21.02 12.31
C LEU A 73 -1.07 -21.02 13.69
N SER A 74 -0.28 -22.04 13.97
CA SER A 74 0.53 -22.16 15.19
C SER A 74 1.65 -21.11 15.32
N ASP A 75 2.00 -20.41 14.24
CA ASP A 75 3.00 -19.33 14.29
C ASP A 75 2.39 -18.01 14.80
N ILE A 76 1.07 -17.89 14.77
CA ILE A 76 0.36 -16.78 15.41
C ILE A 76 0.40 -17.02 16.92
N LYS A 77 0.94 -16.07 17.66
CA LYS A 77 1.03 -16.10 19.13
C LYS A 77 0.33 -14.89 19.71
N ASP A 78 0.00 -14.94 20.99
CA ASP A 78 -0.40 -13.75 21.73
C ASP A 78 0.74 -12.73 21.65
N GLY A 79 0.40 -11.49 21.36
CA GLY A 79 1.36 -10.43 21.06
C GLY A 79 1.85 -10.36 19.60
N SER A 80 1.53 -11.33 18.74
CA SER A 80 1.83 -11.22 17.32
C SER A 80 1.14 -10.01 16.71
N TYR A 81 1.87 -9.24 15.90
CA TYR A 81 1.27 -8.18 15.08
C TYR A 81 0.92 -8.76 13.72
N ILE A 82 -0.35 -8.63 13.32
CA ILE A 82 -0.87 -9.27 12.11
C ILE A 82 -1.69 -8.29 11.26
N ALA A 83 -1.69 -8.52 9.94
CA ALA A 83 -2.67 -7.97 9.03
C ALA A 83 -3.69 -9.06 8.67
N VAL A 84 -4.95 -8.79 8.88
CA VAL A 84 -6.05 -9.71 8.57
C VAL A 84 -6.87 -9.14 7.42
N THR A 85 -6.86 -9.81 6.28
CA THR A 85 -7.84 -9.59 5.22
C THR A 85 -9.04 -10.50 5.53
N ALA A 86 -10.23 -9.92 5.66
CA ALA A 86 -11.40 -10.66 6.10
C ALA A 86 -12.69 -10.22 5.42
N MET A 87 -13.71 -11.07 5.52
CA MET A 87 -15.09 -10.75 5.18
C MET A 87 -15.88 -10.53 6.47
N PRO A 88 -16.53 -9.35 6.63
CA PRO A 88 -17.40 -9.07 7.76
C PRO A 88 -18.53 -10.08 7.86
N GLN A 89 -18.88 -10.45 9.10
CA GLN A 89 -20.00 -11.34 9.41
C GLN A 89 -21.16 -10.55 10.04
N PRO A 90 -22.40 -11.06 9.98
CA PRO A 90 -23.56 -10.36 10.56
C PRO A 90 -23.47 -10.11 12.08
N ASP A 91 -22.71 -10.94 12.80
CA ASP A 91 -22.46 -10.79 14.25
C ASP A 91 -21.32 -9.79 14.58
N GLY A 92 -20.77 -9.11 13.56
CA GLY A 92 -19.66 -8.16 13.69
C GLY A 92 -18.28 -8.80 13.73
N SER A 93 -18.18 -10.13 13.75
CA SER A 93 -16.91 -10.84 13.62
C SER A 93 -16.34 -10.72 12.19
N GLN A 94 -15.09 -11.12 12.03
CA GLN A 94 -14.35 -11.06 10.78
C GLN A 94 -13.92 -12.48 10.39
N LYS A 95 -14.41 -12.99 9.26
CA LYS A 95 -13.98 -14.28 8.71
C LYS A 95 -12.70 -14.08 7.90
N ALA A 96 -11.57 -14.56 8.42
CA ALA A 96 -10.28 -14.38 7.76
C ALA A 96 -10.24 -15.10 6.39
N VAL A 97 -9.80 -14.37 5.39
CA VAL A 97 -9.45 -14.87 4.04
C VAL A 97 -7.95 -15.11 3.97
N ALA A 98 -7.18 -14.15 4.46
CA ALA A 98 -5.73 -14.21 4.53
C ALA A 98 -5.22 -13.49 5.78
N ILE A 99 -4.15 -14.01 6.35
CA ILE A 99 -3.44 -13.41 7.47
C ILE A 99 -1.96 -13.27 7.11
N TYR A 100 -1.42 -12.10 7.36
CA TYR A 100 0.00 -11.85 7.27
C TYR A 100 0.56 -11.58 8.67
N ILE A 101 1.53 -12.38 9.07
CA ILE A 101 2.23 -12.20 10.35
C ILE A 101 3.44 -11.32 10.08
N PHE A 102 3.46 -10.13 10.67
CA PHE A 102 4.60 -9.22 10.54
C PHE A 102 5.82 -9.78 11.29
N PRO A 103 7.03 -9.56 10.73
CA PRO A 103 8.25 -9.82 11.47
C PRO A 103 8.31 -9.01 12.77
N PRO A 104 9.03 -9.48 13.80
CA PRO A 104 9.25 -8.71 15.01
C PRO A 104 9.71 -7.28 14.71
N ASN A 105 9.21 -6.30 15.44
CA ASN A 105 9.51 -4.87 15.29
C ASN A 105 9.02 -4.20 13.98
N VAL A 106 8.20 -4.88 13.18
CA VAL A 106 7.52 -4.30 12.02
C VAL A 106 6.05 -4.12 12.33
N HIS A 107 5.68 -2.91 12.71
CA HIS A 107 4.31 -2.54 13.10
C HIS A 107 3.84 -1.38 12.22
N PRO A 108 3.34 -1.63 10.99
CA PRO A 108 2.69 -0.59 10.20
C PRO A 108 1.42 -0.13 10.93
N GLY A 109 0.90 1.03 10.58
CA GLY A 109 -0.21 1.67 11.31
C GLY A 109 -1.36 0.72 11.64
N GLU A 110 -1.76 0.72 12.91
CA GLU A 110 -2.91 -0.02 13.42
C GLU A 110 -4.22 0.54 12.86
N GLY A 111 -5.19 -0.34 12.66
CA GLY A 111 -6.51 0.11 12.24
C GLY A 111 -7.36 -0.97 11.61
N PHE A 112 -8.60 -0.57 11.32
CA PHE A 112 -9.60 -1.36 10.65
C PHE A 112 -10.28 -0.51 9.56
N GLY A 113 -10.46 -1.07 8.37
CA GLY A 113 -11.13 -0.37 7.28
C GLY A 113 -11.38 -1.22 6.04
N PRO A 114 -12.04 -0.64 5.02
CA PRO A 114 -12.23 -1.29 3.74
C PRO A 114 -10.90 -1.67 3.08
N TRP A 115 -10.91 -2.78 2.33
CA TRP A 115 -9.75 -3.28 1.63
C TRP A 115 -10.05 -3.63 0.18
N ASP A 116 -9.08 -3.43 -0.70
CA ASP A 116 -9.24 -3.59 -2.14
C ASP A 116 -8.94 -5.00 -2.67
N PHE A 117 -8.86 -6.01 -1.79
CA PHE A 117 -8.55 -7.38 -2.19
C PHE A 117 -9.72 -8.05 -2.93
N MET A 118 -10.92 -7.91 -2.40
CA MET A 118 -12.17 -8.35 -3.02
C MET A 118 -13.34 -7.45 -2.57
N PRO A 119 -14.44 -7.39 -3.33
CA PRO A 119 -15.61 -6.60 -2.94
C PRO A 119 -16.08 -6.92 -1.52
N GLY A 120 -16.24 -5.89 -0.70
CA GLY A 120 -16.70 -6.00 0.70
C GLY A 120 -15.65 -6.49 1.69
N SER A 121 -14.40 -6.75 1.26
CA SER A 121 -13.35 -7.15 2.19
C SER A 121 -12.86 -5.99 3.03
N THR A 122 -12.34 -6.34 4.21
CA THR A 122 -11.73 -5.43 5.17
C THR A 122 -10.28 -5.82 5.46
N MET A 123 -9.51 -4.85 5.92
CA MET A 123 -8.16 -5.05 6.46
C MET A 123 -8.15 -4.61 7.93
N THR A 124 -7.57 -5.46 8.77
CA THR A 124 -7.28 -5.13 10.17
C THR A 124 -5.79 -5.31 10.43
N ASN A 125 -5.11 -4.24 10.79
CA ASN A 125 -3.74 -4.31 11.32
C ASN A 125 -3.81 -4.16 12.84
N ALA A 126 -3.44 -5.22 13.55
CA ALA A 126 -3.69 -5.31 14.97
C ALA A 126 -2.75 -6.28 15.68
N THR A 127 -2.67 -6.16 17.01
CA THR A 127 -1.98 -7.11 17.88
C THR A 127 -2.95 -8.20 18.34
N VAL A 128 -2.53 -9.45 18.29
CA VAL A 128 -3.27 -10.59 18.83
C VAL A 128 -3.27 -10.50 20.36
N ALA A 129 -4.45 -10.31 20.93
CA ALA A 129 -4.62 -10.22 22.38
C ALA A 129 -4.85 -11.59 23.03
N SER A 130 -5.57 -12.48 22.33
CA SER A 130 -5.83 -13.86 22.79
C SER A 130 -6.27 -14.76 21.65
N GLN A 131 -6.18 -16.06 21.88
CA GLN A 131 -6.60 -17.11 20.94
C GLN A 131 -7.40 -18.17 21.68
N VAL A 132 -8.49 -18.63 21.08
CA VAL A 132 -9.29 -19.74 21.59
C VAL A 132 -9.70 -20.67 20.47
N THR A 133 -9.75 -21.98 20.74
CA THR A 133 -10.25 -22.95 19.77
C THR A 133 -11.77 -22.85 19.71
N GLY A 134 -12.32 -22.63 18.52
CA GLY A 134 -13.75 -22.62 18.24
C GLY A 134 -14.18 -23.87 17.47
N THR A 135 -15.48 -24.02 17.28
CA THR A 135 -16.06 -25.15 16.52
C THR A 135 -15.65 -25.15 15.05
N ASP A 136 -15.51 -23.96 14.43
CA ASP A 136 -15.22 -23.77 13.01
C ASP A 136 -13.78 -23.33 12.71
N GLY A 137 -12.88 -23.50 13.67
CA GLY A 137 -11.50 -23.07 13.57
C GLY A 137 -11.02 -22.32 14.81
N GLN A 138 -9.94 -21.57 14.65
CA GLN A 138 -9.41 -20.76 15.75
C GLN A 138 -10.04 -19.37 15.73
N ILE A 139 -10.34 -18.84 16.89
CA ILE A 139 -10.85 -17.48 17.08
C ILE A 139 -9.75 -16.64 17.72
N LEU A 140 -9.38 -15.57 17.02
CA LEU A 140 -8.44 -14.58 17.53
C LEU A 140 -9.20 -13.35 17.99
N THR A 141 -8.84 -12.81 19.15
CA THR A 141 -9.20 -11.45 19.53
C THR A 141 -8.02 -10.55 19.20
N VAL A 142 -8.22 -9.60 18.29
CA VAL A 142 -7.17 -8.68 17.85
C VAL A 142 -7.51 -7.27 18.30
N LYS A 143 -6.51 -6.56 18.86
CA LYS A 143 -6.66 -5.19 19.37
C LYS A 143 -5.87 -4.21 18.55
N TYR A 144 -6.48 -3.09 18.24
CA TYR A 144 -5.89 -1.94 17.57
C TYR A 144 -6.33 -0.66 18.30
N LYS A 145 -5.72 0.47 17.94
CA LYS A 145 -5.90 1.75 18.65
C LYS A 145 -7.36 2.12 18.96
N ASP A 146 -8.27 1.87 18.02
CA ASP A 146 -9.66 2.35 18.11
C ASP A 146 -10.65 1.23 18.48
N GLY A 147 -10.17 0.05 18.90
CA GLY A 147 -11.04 -1.04 19.30
C GLY A 147 -10.45 -2.44 19.18
N GLU A 148 -11.34 -3.41 19.10
CA GLU A 148 -10.98 -4.81 18.91
C GLU A 148 -11.90 -5.50 17.89
N LYS A 149 -11.43 -6.60 17.34
CA LYS A 149 -12.19 -7.47 16.45
C LYS A 149 -12.01 -8.94 16.84
N LYS A 150 -13.09 -9.67 16.70
CA LYS A 150 -13.08 -11.13 16.74
C LYS A 150 -12.84 -11.63 15.32
N VAL A 151 -11.78 -12.40 15.11
CA VAL A 151 -11.38 -12.96 13.82
C VAL A 151 -11.54 -14.47 13.87
N ILE A 152 -12.36 -14.99 12.97
CA ILE A 152 -12.56 -16.44 12.78
C ILE A 152 -11.56 -16.89 11.71
N VAL A 153 -10.61 -17.73 12.11
CA VAL A 153 -9.59 -18.29 11.22
C VAL A 153 -9.96 -19.73 10.89
N GLN A 154 -10.46 -19.92 9.68
CA GLN A 154 -10.78 -21.25 9.17
C GLN A 154 -9.50 -22.03 8.83
N GLN A 155 -9.59 -23.37 8.75
CA GLN A 155 -8.45 -24.23 8.42
C GLN A 155 -7.84 -23.94 7.03
N ASN A 156 -8.63 -23.40 6.09
CA ASN A 156 -8.19 -23.04 4.74
C ASN A 156 -7.76 -21.57 4.61
N ALA A 157 -7.75 -20.80 5.70
CA ALA A 157 -7.25 -19.43 5.67
C ALA A 157 -5.76 -19.43 5.29
N GLU A 158 -5.40 -18.56 4.37
CA GLU A 158 -4.02 -18.45 3.92
C GLU A 158 -3.21 -17.63 4.92
N ILE A 159 -2.22 -18.24 5.56
CA ILE A 159 -1.35 -17.59 6.55
C ILE A 159 0.04 -17.48 5.96
N THR A 160 0.60 -16.27 6.03
CA THR A 160 1.89 -15.94 5.45
C THR A 160 2.71 -15.06 6.39
N THR A 161 4.01 -15.05 6.16
CA THR A 161 4.96 -14.13 6.79
C THR A 161 6.03 -13.74 5.78
N ALA A 162 6.96 -12.86 6.17
CA ALA A 162 8.08 -12.48 5.32
C ALA A 162 9.41 -13.07 5.79
N LYS A 163 10.25 -13.40 4.82
CA LYS A 163 11.69 -13.61 5.00
C LYS A 163 12.44 -12.49 4.31
N LYS A 164 13.50 -12.00 4.95
CA LYS A 164 14.41 -11.03 4.32
C LYS A 164 15.03 -11.65 3.07
N ALA A 165 15.04 -10.88 2.00
CA ALA A 165 15.61 -11.24 0.72
C ALA A 165 16.47 -10.07 0.19
N SER A 166 16.97 -10.22 -1.02
CA SER A 166 17.81 -9.23 -1.72
C SER A 166 17.26 -8.94 -3.11
N VAL A 167 17.71 -7.87 -3.74
CA VAL A 167 17.39 -7.56 -5.13
C VAL A 167 17.78 -8.70 -6.08
N GLY A 168 18.86 -9.41 -5.77
CA GLY A 168 19.31 -10.58 -6.57
C GLY A 168 18.36 -11.78 -6.55
N ASP A 169 17.40 -11.81 -5.62
CA ASP A 169 16.38 -12.85 -5.54
C ASP A 169 15.16 -12.56 -6.42
N LEU A 170 15.04 -11.31 -6.93
CA LEU A 170 13.96 -10.90 -7.83
C LEU A 170 14.21 -11.44 -9.25
N LYS A 171 13.20 -12.07 -9.84
CA LYS A 171 13.28 -12.71 -11.17
C LYS A 171 12.02 -12.47 -11.97
N ALA A 172 12.16 -12.48 -13.30
CA ALA A 172 11.00 -12.46 -14.19
C ALA A 172 10.02 -13.61 -13.87
N GLY A 173 8.74 -13.33 -13.97
CA GLY A 173 7.63 -14.24 -13.63
C GLY A 173 7.19 -14.19 -12.17
N GLN A 174 7.95 -13.59 -11.26
CA GLN A 174 7.53 -13.46 -9.86
C GLN A 174 6.47 -12.37 -9.72
N LYS A 175 5.50 -12.64 -8.86
CA LYS A 175 4.52 -11.64 -8.43
C LYS A 175 5.10 -10.77 -7.34
N ILE A 176 4.85 -9.47 -7.45
CA ILE A 176 5.29 -8.48 -6.47
C ILE A 176 4.13 -7.68 -5.91
N PHE A 177 4.35 -7.16 -4.72
CA PHE A 177 3.52 -6.18 -4.08
C PHE A 177 4.35 -5.03 -3.52
N ILE A 178 3.89 -3.81 -3.83
CA ILE A 178 4.44 -2.56 -3.31
C ILE A 178 3.28 -1.75 -2.74
N PHE A 179 3.32 -1.49 -1.44
CA PHE A 179 2.22 -0.81 -0.76
C PHE A 179 2.11 0.66 -1.15
N ALA A 180 3.25 1.32 -1.34
CA ALA A 180 3.31 2.77 -1.50
C ALA A 180 4.43 3.19 -2.47
N ALA A 181 4.25 2.93 -3.77
CA ALA A 181 5.14 3.45 -4.80
C ALA A 181 4.82 4.92 -5.09
N LYS A 182 5.83 5.76 -5.17
CA LYS A 182 5.70 7.20 -5.48
C LYS A 182 5.83 7.40 -6.98
N LYS A 183 4.85 8.06 -7.59
CA LYS A 183 4.92 8.43 -9.00
C LYS A 183 5.90 9.57 -9.20
N GLN A 184 6.83 9.39 -10.13
CA GLN A 184 7.84 10.38 -10.52
C GLN A 184 7.36 11.20 -11.73
N ALA A 185 7.99 12.36 -11.96
CA ALA A 185 7.63 13.26 -13.05
C ALA A 185 7.83 12.63 -14.44
N ASP A 186 8.76 11.68 -14.57
CA ASP A 186 9.04 10.94 -15.80
C ASP A 186 8.10 9.75 -16.06
N GLY A 187 7.09 9.57 -15.18
CA GLY A 187 6.13 8.48 -15.25
C GLY A 187 6.60 7.17 -14.62
N THR A 188 7.84 7.07 -14.16
CA THR A 188 8.33 5.92 -13.40
C THR A 188 7.76 5.90 -11.99
N LEU A 189 7.85 4.76 -11.31
CA LEU A 189 7.50 4.62 -9.91
C LEU A 189 8.78 4.41 -9.09
N GLU A 190 8.86 5.05 -7.93
CA GLU A 190 9.87 4.77 -6.93
C GLU A 190 9.27 3.98 -5.78
N ALA A 191 9.86 2.82 -5.48
CA ALA A 191 9.38 1.93 -4.45
C ALA A 191 10.30 1.94 -3.23
N PRO A 192 9.78 2.28 -2.02
CA PRO A 192 10.57 2.27 -0.79
C PRO A 192 10.86 0.85 -0.28
N ASN A 193 10.12 -0.13 -0.75
CA ASN A 193 10.30 -1.56 -0.47
C ASN A 193 9.59 -2.38 -1.53
N VAL A 194 9.90 -3.68 -1.60
CA VAL A 194 9.18 -4.63 -2.44
C VAL A 194 9.03 -5.97 -1.72
N SER A 195 7.86 -6.56 -1.84
CA SER A 195 7.60 -7.94 -1.42
C SER A 195 7.28 -8.79 -2.64
N PHE A 196 7.75 -10.03 -2.68
CA PHE A 196 7.47 -10.96 -3.78
C PHE A 196 7.05 -12.33 -3.26
N GLY A 197 6.19 -13.02 -4.02
CA GLY A 197 5.68 -14.35 -3.68
C GLY A 197 4.32 -14.63 -4.29
N ASP A 198 3.85 -15.87 -4.18
CA ASP A 198 2.59 -16.35 -4.77
C ASP A 198 1.47 -16.58 -3.74
N TYR A 199 1.59 -16.03 -2.55
CA TYR A 199 0.70 -16.31 -1.43
C TYR A 199 -0.09 -15.09 -0.98
N GLY A 200 -1.28 -15.33 -0.40
CA GLY A 200 -2.09 -14.32 0.26
C GLY A 200 -2.68 -13.29 -0.69
N VAL A 201 -2.77 -12.09 -0.20
CA VAL A 201 -3.27 -10.90 -0.91
C VAL A 201 -2.37 -10.44 -2.07
N TRP A 202 -1.30 -11.19 -2.34
CA TRP A 202 -0.27 -10.90 -3.34
C TRP A 202 -0.57 -11.50 -4.72
N ARG A 203 -1.68 -12.22 -4.87
CA ARG A 203 -2.08 -12.87 -6.14
C ARG A 203 -2.65 -11.89 -7.14
#